data_f1baf30bfdc1d359570fc3285e6f86ed
#
_entry.id   f1baf30bfdc1d359570fc3285e6f86ed
#
_cell.length_a   1.000
_cell.length_b   1.000
_cell.length_c   1.000
_cell.angle_alpha   90.00
_cell.angle_beta   90.00
_cell.angle_gamma   90.00
#
_symmetry.space_group_name_H-M   'P 1'
#
loop_
_entity.id
_entity.type
_entity.pdbx_description
1 polymer ?
#
loop_
_entity_poly.entity_id
_entity_poly.type
_entity_poly.pdbx_seq_one_letter_code
_entity_poly.pdbx_strand_id
1 'polypeptide(L)'
;MKQELDKCVLVIDEAMPRGLAANTAAILGITWGRLRPELVGEDVTDAAGAIHPGIIRTPVPVLSGRPETFQTLRRQLAELEFADVR
;
A
#
# COMPACT_ATOMS: atom_id res chain seq x y z
N MET A 1 -8.70 18.56 -10.35
CA MET A 1 -8.11 18.02 -10.24
C MET A 1 -8.06 16.97 -9.77
N LYS A 2 -8.02 16.37 -9.72
CA LYS A 2 -8.01 15.47 -9.37
C LYS A 2 -7.17 14.84 -8.77
N GLN A 3 -7.17 14.57 -8.03
CA GLN A 3 -6.38 13.96 -7.53
C GLN A 3 -6.18 12.74 -7.91
N GLU A 4 -6.06 12.61 -8.75
CA GLU A 4 -5.79 11.48 -9.38
C GLU A 4 -4.61 10.79 -8.87
N LEU A 5 -3.92 11.38 -8.01
CA LEU A 5 -2.72 10.79 -7.55
C LEU A 5 -2.90 10.22 -6.20
N ASP A 6 -3.68 9.19 -6.09
CA ASP A 6 -3.74 8.43 -4.87
C ASP A 6 -2.43 7.71 -4.72
N LYS A 7 -1.78 7.94 -3.62
CA LYS A 7 -0.52 7.28 -3.32
C LYS A 7 -0.71 6.27 -2.23
N CYS A 8 -0.05 5.15 -2.39
CA CYS A 8 -0.06 4.09 -1.38
C CYS A 8 1.38 3.80 -1.00
N VAL A 9 1.72 4.04 0.24
CA VAL A 9 3.07 3.82 0.74
C VAL A 9 2.99 2.96 1.97
N LEU A 10 3.78 1.90 2.01
CA LEU A 10 3.87 1.04 3.18
C LEU A 10 5.18 1.31 3.89
N VAL A 11 5.13 1.42 5.20
CA VAL A 11 6.33 1.60 6.02
C VAL A 11 6.42 0.44 6.98
N ILE A 12 7.50 -0.32 6.90
CA ILE A 12 7.67 -1.54 7.67
C ILE A 12 8.81 -1.35 8.66
N ASP A 13 8.66 -1.90 9.87
CA ASP A 13 9.68 -1.83 10.89
C ASP A 13 10.98 -2.48 10.38
N GLU A 14 12.06 -1.70 10.38
CA GLU A 14 13.33 -2.19 9.85
C GLU A 14 13.93 -3.32 10.67
N ALA A 15 13.50 -3.47 11.93
CA ALA A 15 14.00 -4.56 12.78
C ALA A 15 13.30 -5.89 12.51
N MET A 16 12.25 -5.87 11.69
CA MET A 16 11.49 -7.07 11.43
C MET A 16 12.26 -8.02 10.50
N PRO A 17 12.30 -9.33 10.82
CA PRO A 17 12.94 -10.28 9.90
C PRO A 17 12.30 -10.22 8.52
N ARG A 18 13.10 -10.56 7.50
CA ARG A 18 12.69 -10.39 6.12
C ARG A 18 11.36 -11.07 5.80
N GLY A 19 11.21 -12.33 6.20
CA GLY A 19 9.98 -13.06 5.90
C GLY A 19 8.77 -12.44 6.56
N LEU A 20 8.93 -12.01 7.81
CA LEU A 20 7.83 -11.38 8.53
C LEU A 20 7.50 -10.02 7.92
N ALA A 21 8.52 -9.28 7.51
CA ALA A 21 8.30 -7.99 6.87
C ALA A 21 7.52 -8.15 5.57
N ALA A 22 7.87 -9.15 4.77
CA ALA A 22 7.17 -9.40 3.52
C ALA A 22 5.72 -9.79 3.77
N ASN A 23 5.49 -10.62 4.77
CA ASN A 23 4.13 -11.04 5.11
C ASN A 23 3.28 -9.86 5.59
N THR A 24 3.88 -8.99 6.39
CA THR A 24 3.19 -7.81 6.88
C THR A 24 2.81 -6.89 5.72
N ALA A 25 3.73 -6.68 4.80
CA ALA A 25 3.45 -5.84 3.64
C ALA A 25 2.31 -6.43 2.80
N ALA A 26 2.32 -7.75 2.62
CA ALA A 26 1.27 -8.41 1.85
C ALA A 26 -0.09 -8.22 2.51
N ILE A 27 -0.15 -8.38 3.84
CA ILE A 27 -1.40 -8.22 4.57
C ILE A 27 -1.91 -6.79 4.45
N LEU A 28 -1.03 -5.82 4.61
CA LEU A 28 -1.43 -4.42 4.47
C LEU A 28 -1.94 -4.12 3.06
N GLY A 29 -1.29 -4.70 2.05
CA GLY A 29 -1.71 -4.51 0.68
C GLY A 29 -3.09 -5.06 0.43
N ILE A 30 -3.40 -6.23 0.98
CA ILE A 30 -4.72 -6.82 0.83
C ILE A 30 -5.78 -5.94 1.48
N THR A 31 -5.48 -5.42 2.67
CA THR A 31 -6.40 -4.53 3.35
C THR A 31 -6.68 -3.28 2.53
N TRP A 32 -5.63 -2.67 1.98
CA TRP A 32 -5.81 -1.49 1.15
C TRP A 32 -6.62 -1.78 -0.10
N GLY A 33 -6.43 -2.95 -0.71
CA GLY A 33 -7.20 -3.34 -1.88
C GLY A 33 -8.68 -3.38 -1.58
N ARG A 34 -9.05 -3.77 -0.37
CA ARG A 34 -10.45 -3.79 0.01
C ARG A 34 -10.96 -2.38 0.32
N LEU A 35 -10.17 -1.58 1.02
CA LEU A 35 -10.60 -0.24 1.43
C LEU A 35 -10.59 0.75 0.27
N ARG A 36 -9.69 0.57 -0.66
CA ARG A 36 -9.54 1.46 -1.80
C ARG A 36 -9.50 0.65 -3.08
N PRO A 37 -10.61 0.01 -3.46
CA PRO A 37 -10.60 -0.86 -4.64
C PRO A 37 -10.27 -0.14 -5.93
N GLU A 38 -10.40 1.17 -5.97
CA GLU A 38 -10.05 1.92 -7.17
C GLU A 38 -8.55 1.87 -7.47
N LEU A 39 -7.73 1.42 -6.51
CA LEU A 39 -6.30 1.26 -6.76
C LEU A 39 -6.00 0.04 -7.63
N VAL A 40 -6.94 -0.88 -7.71
CA VAL A 40 -6.76 -2.10 -8.49
C VAL A 40 -7.32 -1.87 -9.89
N GLY A 41 -6.50 -2.16 -10.90
CA GLY A 41 -6.90 -1.94 -12.28
C GLY A 41 -7.83 -3.02 -12.80
N GLU A 42 -8.18 -2.89 -14.05
CA GLU A 42 -9.06 -3.87 -14.70
C GLU A 42 -8.30 -5.14 -15.00
N ASP A 43 -9.05 -6.22 -15.18
CA ASP A 43 -8.47 -7.47 -15.62
C ASP A 43 -7.83 -7.28 -16.99
N VAL A 44 -6.75 -8.02 -17.21
CA VAL A 44 -5.99 -7.92 -18.46
C VAL A 44 -6.00 -9.28 -19.14
N THR A 45 -6.24 -9.27 -20.45
CA THR A 45 -6.20 -10.49 -21.24
C THR A 45 -4.88 -10.53 -22.01
N ASP A 46 -4.14 -11.64 -21.87
CA ASP A 46 -2.85 -11.75 -22.55
C ASP A 46 -3.04 -12.22 -23.99
N ALA A 47 -1.94 -12.35 -24.71
CA ALA A 47 -1.99 -12.71 -26.13
C ALA A 47 -2.53 -14.11 -26.35
N ALA A 48 -2.45 -14.98 -25.36
CA ALA A 48 -2.96 -16.33 -25.46
C ALA A 48 -4.44 -16.42 -25.06
N GLY A 49 -5.05 -15.33 -24.65
CA GLY A 49 -6.45 -15.31 -24.27
C GLY A 49 -6.72 -15.58 -22.82
N ALA A 50 -5.68 -15.72 -22.00
CA ALA A 50 -5.87 -15.94 -20.57
C ALA A 50 -6.15 -14.61 -19.89
N ILE A 51 -7.09 -14.62 -18.95
CA ILE A 51 -7.46 -13.42 -18.22
C ILE A 51 -6.69 -13.37 -16.93
N HIS A 52 -6.05 -12.25 -16.68
CA HIS A 52 -5.31 -12.00 -15.44
C HIS A 52 -6.07 -11.00 -14.59
N PRO A 53 -6.27 -11.30 -13.31
CA PRO A 53 -6.96 -10.33 -12.44
C PRO A 53 -6.24 -9.00 -12.44
N GLY A 54 -6.99 -7.95 -12.20
CA GLY A 54 -6.45 -6.61 -12.22
C GLY A 54 -5.31 -6.43 -11.23
N ILE A 55 -4.31 -5.68 -11.63
CA ILE A 55 -3.18 -5.38 -10.77
C ILE A 55 -3.25 -3.93 -10.37
N ILE A 56 -2.48 -3.58 -9.35
CA ILE A 56 -2.52 -2.23 -8.82
C ILE A 56 -2.13 -1.22 -9.88
N ARG A 57 -2.79 -0.06 -9.84
CA ARG A 57 -2.63 0.96 -10.87
C ARG A 57 -1.55 1.97 -10.52
N THR A 58 -1.09 1.96 -9.29
CA THR A 58 -0.10 2.93 -8.85
C THR A 58 1.01 2.20 -8.10
N PRO A 59 2.24 2.69 -8.14
CA PRO A 59 3.32 2.04 -7.39
C PRO A 59 3.01 2.03 -5.89
N VAL A 60 3.52 1.01 -5.22
CA VAL A 60 3.37 0.88 -3.78
C VAL A 60 4.77 0.74 -3.18
N PRO A 61 5.45 1.87 -2.93
CA PRO A 61 6.76 1.79 -2.30
C PRO A 61 6.66 1.19 -0.91
N VAL A 62 7.60 0.33 -0.59
CA VAL A 62 7.69 -0.26 0.73
C VAL A 62 8.98 0.24 1.36
N LEU A 63 8.82 1.06 2.38
CA LEU A 63 9.95 1.72 3.03
C LEU A 63 10.19 1.08 4.38
N SER A 64 11.43 1.17 4.88
CA SER A 64 11.70 0.73 6.24
C SER A 64 11.80 1.92 7.16
N GLY A 65 11.40 1.72 8.40
CA GLY A 65 11.48 2.76 9.39
C GLY A 65 11.76 2.20 10.76
N ARG A 66 12.21 3.06 11.66
CA ARG A 66 12.45 2.67 13.03
C ARG A 66 11.14 2.70 13.81
N PRO A 67 11.01 1.84 14.82
CA PRO A 67 9.76 1.82 15.59
C PRO A 67 9.38 3.18 16.17
N GLU A 68 10.35 3.94 16.67
CA GLU A 68 10.04 5.23 17.26
C GLU A 68 9.55 6.24 16.24
N THR A 69 9.88 6.05 14.98
CA THR A 69 9.44 6.93 13.91
C THR A 69 7.96 6.75 13.60
N PHE A 70 7.44 5.54 13.84
CA PHE A 70 6.04 5.26 13.49
C PHE A 70 5.06 6.11 14.27
N GLN A 71 5.29 6.29 15.57
CA GLN A 71 4.37 7.10 16.36
C GLN A 71 4.40 8.56 15.92
N THR A 72 5.59 9.06 15.63
CA THR A 72 5.74 10.43 15.16
C THR A 72 5.03 10.58 13.81
N LEU A 73 5.24 9.63 12.93
CA LEU A 73 4.64 9.68 11.59
C LEU A 73 3.12 9.63 11.68
N ARG A 74 2.58 8.71 12.50
CA ARG A 74 1.13 8.63 12.65
C ARG A 74 0.55 9.93 13.19
N ARG A 75 1.24 10.54 14.14
CA ARG A 75 0.77 11.80 14.70
C ARG A 75 0.77 12.91 13.66
N GLN A 76 1.84 12.99 12.88
CA GLN A 76 1.94 14.02 11.86
C GLN A 76 0.89 13.83 10.78
N LEU A 77 0.63 12.58 10.39
CA LEU A 77 -0.38 12.32 9.37
C LEU A 77 -1.78 12.64 9.89
N ALA A 78 -2.03 12.37 11.17
CA ALA A 78 -3.32 12.71 11.75
C ALA A 78 -3.52 14.22 11.78
N GLU A 79 -2.46 14.96 12.08
CA GLU A 79 -2.56 16.42 12.10
C GLU A 79 -2.82 16.99 10.71
N LEU A 80 -2.38 16.28 9.67
CA LEU A 80 -2.61 16.70 8.30
C LEU A 80 -3.94 16.16 7.77
N GLU A 81 -4.68 15.47 8.63
CA GLU A 81 -6.02 14.98 8.31
C GLU A 81 -6.04 13.98 7.14
N PHE A 82 -5.02 13.15 7.06
CA PHE A 82 -5.06 12.05 6.11
C PHE A 82 -6.10 11.05 6.57
N ALA A 83 -6.95 10.63 5.65
CA ALA A 83 -8.09 9.80 5.99
C ALA A 83 -7.72 8.35 6.26
N ASP A 84 -6.79 7.80 5.51
CA ASP A 84 -6.55 6.36 5.51
C ASP A 84 -5.14 6.02 5.97
N VAL A 85 -4.94 6.03 7.27
CA VAL A 85 -3.65 5.64 7.85
C VAL A 85 -3.85 4.37 8.66
N ARG A 86 -3.05 3.35 8.39
CA ARG A 86 -3.13 2.07 9.09
C ARG A 86 -1.81 1.71 9.74
#